data_c2d2ce3951e22410e2254f60b96c9bfb
#
_entry.id   c2d2ce3951e22410e2254f60b96c9bfb
#
_cell.length_a   1.000
_cell.length_b   1.000
_cell.length_c   1.000
_cell.angle_alpha   90.00
_cell.angle_beta   90.00
_cell.angle_gamma   90.00
#
_symmetry.space_group_name_H-M   'P 1'
#
loop_
_entity.id
_entity.type
_entity.pdbx_description
1 polymer ?
#
loop_
_entity_poly.entity_id
_entity_poly.type
_entity_poly.pdbx_seq_one_letter_code
_entity_poly.pdbx_strand_id
1 'polypeptide(L)'
;EDPIIVIPTNASAILKINDVRNMSRNLDLTTLWEKLQNIDYLKTTKSQTDKISEFFNLNQKIFVSNTLFISFHKVGANNSGVLFSTTFNRELITENKDIVHLFGDGITTQEYDNKTIYYLEKTGMYYCFKGDILFFSDTKMLLTDAIRTSNENTDNLLVNNEFNSAYNTISNNSDINLMINYNHLLNLANTFSADKNSLTDFCGWTSNDIKLKDKVFLANGIGTINNKITNYIDVFNGQKSNNIDVTNLLPENTTEILAISFSNAKKIYDGKNKILQNQNSFWSWDKNRKSIQDSCNVNYNEFINEIDDEAGAFNTSFSLAESNKFTYFKVKESIRATSLIQGLIASSTKYKDYQINKSELEILKSKNI
;
A
#
# COMPACT_ATOMS: atom_id res chain seq x y z
N GLU A 1 10.75 -13.95 20.53
CA GLU A 1 10.36 -14.33 19.15
C GLU A 1 9.72 -13.10 18.44
N ASP A 2 9.78 -13.06 17.11
CA ASP A 2 9.14 -11.98 16.32
C ASP A 2 7.63 -12.25 16.19
N PRO A 3 6.75 -11.32 16.62
CA PRO A 3 5.30 -11.51 16.53
C PRO A 3 4.74 -11.73 15.12
N ILE A 4 5.53 -11.47 14.07
CA ILE A 4 5.15 -11.71 12.67
C ILE A 4 4.90 -13.20 12.38
N ILE A 5 5.50 -14.12 13.12
CA ILE A 5 5.42 -15.58 12.88
C ILE A 5 4.04 -16.17 13.13
N VAL A 6 3.16 -15.47 13.85
CA VAL A 6 1.78 -15.92 14.08
C VAL A 6 0.80 -15.37 13.04
N ILE A 7 1.25 -14.48 12.15
CA ILE A 7 0.39 -13.87 11.14
C ILE A 7 0.22 -14.83 9.94
N PRO A 8 -1.03 -15.24 9.60
CA PRO A 8 -1.28 -16.09 8.44
C PRO A 8 -0.80 -15.48 7.12
N THR A 9 -0.30 -16.33 6.22
CA THR A 9 0.29 -15.93 4.92
C THR A 9 -0.71 -15.24 3.97
N ASN A 10 -2.01 -15.42 4.20
CA ASN A 10 -3.08 -14.79 3.45
C ASN A 10 -3.41 -13.35 3.91
N ALA A 11 -2.58 -12.75 4.74
CA ALA A 11 -2.73 -11.34 5.12
C ALA A 11 -2.74 -10.45 3.87
N SER A 12 -3.72 -9.55 3.77
CA SER A 12 -3.82 -8.58 2.70
C SER A 12 -2.99 -7.32 2.97
N ALA A 13 -2.87 -6.94 4.23
CA ALA A 13 -2.02 -5.86 4.70
C ALA A 13 -1.59 -6.11 6.13
N ILE A 14 -0.41 -5.63 6.48
CA ILE A 14 0.15 -5.69 7.84
C ILE A 14 0.68 -4.31 8.20
N LEU A 15 0.20 -3.78 9.31
CA LEU A 15 0.73 -2.59 9.97
C LEU A 15 1.61 -3.03 11.13
N LYS A 16 2.84 -2.53 11.18
CA LYS A 16 3.70 -2.59 12.36
C LYS A 16 3.79 -1.19 12.95
N ILE A 17 3.22 -0.98 14.12
CA ILE A 17 3.35 0.25 14.90
C ILE A 17 4.57 0.09 15.79
N ASN A 18 5.59 0.94 15.62
CA ASN A 18 6.86 0.79 16.31
C ASN A 18 6.81 1.31 17.77
N ASP A 19 5.96 2.27 18.05
CA ASP A 19 5.72 2.78 19.41
C ASP A 19 4.24 3.05 19.65
N VAL A 20 3.50 2.00 20.01
CA VAL A 20 2.06 2.07 20.24
C VAL A 20 1.69 2.96 21.43
N ARG A 21 2.55 3.09 22.44
CA ARG A 21 2.30 3.91 23.63
C ARG A 21 2.24 5.40 23.30
N ASN A 22 3.06 5.83 22.37
CA ASN A 22 3.14 7.22 21.93
C ASN A 22 2.33 7.50 20.65
N MET A 23 1.75 6.49 20.03
CA MET A 23 1.07 6.62 18.73
C MET A 23 -0.06 7.65 18.74
N SER A 24 -0.92 7.62 19.76
CA SER A 24 -2.01 8.58 19.92
C SER A 24 -1.46 10.01 20.02
N ARG A 25 -0.46 10.22 20.89
CA ARG A 25 0.18 11.52 21.08
C ARG A 25 0.85 12.01 19.78
N ASN A 26 1.54 11.14 19.06
CA ASN A 26 2.19 11.49 17.81
C ASN A 26 1.18 11.93 16.75
N LEU A 27 0.02 11.27 16.67
CA LEU A 27 -1.08 11.68 15.80
C LEU A 27 -1.63 13.06 16.21
N ASP A 28 -1.88 13.29 17.49
CA ASP A 28 -2.43 14.55 18.00
C ASP A 28 -1.50 15.76 17.78
N LEU A 29 -0.19 15.52 17.66
CA LEU A 29 0.78 16.57 17.33
C LEU A 29 0.78 16.98 15.85
N THR A 30 0.01 16.30 14.99
CA THR A 30 -0.04 16.62 13.56
C THR A 30 -1.26 17.49 13.23
N THR A 31 -1.05 18.68 12.65
CA THR A 31 -2.16 19.55 12.18
C THR A 31 -2.94 18.90 11.02
N LEU A 32 -2.32 17.99 10.29
CA LEU A 32 -3.01 17.20 9.27
C LEU A 32 -4.05 16.28 9.90
N TRP A 33 -3.71 15.59 11.00
CA TRP A 33 -4.62 14.72 11.71
C TRP A 33 -5.80 15.48 12.31
N GLU A 34 -5.56 16.67 12.87
CA GLU A 34 -6.60 17.56 13.38
C GLU A 34 -7.70 17.83 12.32
N LYS A 35 -7.32 17.96 11.06
CA LYS A 35 -8.28 18.12 9.95
C LYS A 35 -8.93 16.80 9.54
N LEU A 36 -8.16 15.72 9.46
CA LEU A 36 -8.64 14.42 9.03
C LEU A 36 -9.59 13.75 10.03
N GLN A 37 -9.42 14.00 11.33
CA GLN A 37 -10.30 13.42 12.37
C GLN A 37 -11.76 13.88 12.27
N ASN A 38 -12.09 14.89 11.46
CA ASN A 38 -13.47 15.28 11.19
C ASN A 38 -14.21 14.30 10.24
N ILE A 39 -13.48 13.40 9.59
CA ILE A 39 -14.06 12.32 8.80
C ILE A 39 -14.50 11.21 9.75
N ASP A 40 -15.79 10.81 9.70
CA ASP A 40 -16.39 9.90 10.70
C ASP A 40 -15.65 8.56 10.84
N TYR A 41 -15.16 7.99 9.74
CA TYR A 41 -14.35 6.76 9.78
C TYR A 41 -13.05 6.95 10.57
N LEU A 42 -12.38 8.09 10.42
CA LEU A 42 -11.11 8.38 11.09
C LEU A 42 -11.30 8.73 12.57
N LYS A 43 -12.47 9.28 12.97
CA LYS A 43 -12.83 9.44 14.40
C LYS A 43 -12.87 8.09 15.11
N THR A 44 -13.49 7.09 14.49
CA THR A 44 -13.55 5.73 15.04
C THR A 44 -12.14 5.14 15.16
N THR A 45 -11.32 5.28 14.14
CA THR A 45 -9.91 4.84 14.15
C THR A 45 -9.12 5.51 15.26
N LYS A 46 -9.25 6.83 15.46
CA LYS A 46 -8.59 7.57 16.56
C LYS A 46 -9.00 7.03 17.91
N SER A 47 -10.29 6.86 18.15
CA SER A 47 -10.80 6.31 19.42
C SER A 47 -10.26 4.91 19.71
N GLN A 48 -10.12 4.07 18.70
CA GLN A 48 -9.51 2.74 18.85
C GLN A 48 -8.01 2.84 19.15
N THR A 49 -7.29 3.72 18.46
CA THR A 49 -5.87 3.97 18.71
C THR A 49 -5.62 4.46 20.12
N ASP A 50 -6.45 5.36 20.64
CA ASP A 50 -6.36 5.88 21.99
C ASP A 50 -6.54 4.77 23.03
N LYS A 51 -7.55 3.92 22.86
CA LYS A 51 -7.80 2.79 23.78
C LYS A 51 -6.64 1.78 23.77
N ILE A 52 -6.07 1.49 22.60
CA ILE A 52 -4.92 0.59 22.49
C ILE A 52 -3.70 1.22 23.18
N SER A 53 -3.41 2.50 22.92
CA SER A 53 -2.30 3.22 23.55
C SER A 53 -2.45 3.28 25.07
N GLU A 54 -3.66 3.56 25.55
CA GLU A 54 -3.98 3.57 26.99
C GLU A 54 -3.76 2.17 27.62
N PHE A 55 -4.24 1.11 26.95
CA PHE A 55 -4.05 -0.26 27.42
C PHE A 55 -2.57 -0.62 27.55
N PHE A 56 -1.73 -0.26 26.57
CA PHE A 56 -0.28 -0.47 26.64
C PHE A 56 0.37 0.37 27.74
N ASN A 57 -0.07 1.61 27.95
CA ASN A 57 0.45 2.48 29.00
C ASN A 57 0.12 1.98 30.40
N LEU A 58 -1.10 1.49 30.62
CA LEU A 58 -1.53 0.94 31.92
C LEU A 58 -0.82 -0.39 32.24
N ASN A 59 -0.43 -1.14 31.24
CA ASN A 59 0.15 -2.48 31.38
C ASN A 59 1.64 -2.55 30.99
N GLN A 60 2.40 -1.48 31.22
CA GLN A 60 3.81 -1.36 30.79
C GLN A 60 4.72 -2.51 31.22
N LYS A 61 4.48 -3.10 32.38
CA LYS A 61 5.29 -4.22 32.89
C LYS A 61 5.07 -5.52 32.12
N ILE A 62 3.91 -5.67 31.47
CA ILE A 62 3.51 -6.88 30.79
C ILE A 62 4.11 -6.93 29.37
N PHE A 63 4.19 -5.79 28.71
CA PHE A 63 4.69 -5.71 27.34
C PHE A 63 6.19 -5.47 27.31
N VAL A 64 6.93 -6.39 26.69
CA VAL A 64 8.40 -6.32 26.53
C VAL A 64 8.78 -5.23 25.54
N SER A 65 7.97 -5.05 24.49
CA SER A 65 8.17 -4.02 23.49
C SER A 65 6.95 -3.13 23.34
N ASN A 66 7.14 -1.95 22.76
CA ASN A 66 6.03 -1.05 22.37
C ASN A 66 5.49 -1.36 20.98
N THR A 67 5.99 -2.42 20.34
CA THR A 67 5.63 -2.78 18.97
C THR A 67 4.33 -3.57 18.94
N LEU A 68 3.43 -3.19 18.04
CA LEU A 68 2.19 -3.89 17.76
C LEU A 68 2.07 -4.16 16.27
N PHE A 69 1.82 -5.42 15.91
CA PHE A 69 1.41 -5.78 14.56
C PHE A 69 -0.11 -5.87 14.47
N ILE A 70 -0.67 -5.33 13.39
CA ILE A 70 -2.08 -5.39 13.05
C ILE A 70 -2.17 -5.93 11.63
N SER A 71 -2.76 -7.10 11.44
CA SER A 71 -2.90 -7.69 10.11
C SER A 71 -4.36 -7.84 9.71
N PHE A 72 -4.64 -7.60 8.44
CA PHE A 72 -5.97 -7.58 7.86
C PHE A 72 -6.16 -8.80 6.96
N HIS A 73 -7.25 -9.53 7.17
CA HIS A 73 -7.51 -10.80 6.49
C HIS A 73 -8.93 -10.86 5.96
N LYS A 74 -9.11 -11.59 4.87
CA LYS A 74 -10.44 -12.05 4.46
C LYS A 74 -10.83 -13.25 5.31
N VAL A 75 -12.02 -13.20 5.87
CA VAL A 75 -12.59 -14.28 6.69
C VAL A 75 -13.89 -14.78 6.05
N GLY A 76 -13.89 -16.02 5.56
CA GLY A 76 -15.04 -16.55 4.81
C GLY A 76 -15.27 -15.82 3.48
N ALA A 77 -16.53 -15.81 3.00
CA ALA A 77 -16.85 -15.29 1.67
C ALA A 77 -16.85 -13.74 1.59
N ASN A 78 -17.45 -13.07 2.60
CA ASN A 78 -17.78 -11.64 2.53
C ASN A 78 -17.32 -10.83 3.76
N ASN A 79 -16.60 -11.43 4.70
CA ASN A 79 -16.17 -10.74 5.92
C ASN A 79 -14.67 -10.52 5.92
N SER A 80 -14.25 -9.49 6.63
CA SER A 80 -12.85 -9.24 6.99
C SER A 80 -12.65 -9.43 8.48
N GLY A 81 -11.43 -9.82 8.88
CA GLY A 81 -10.99 -9.94 10.26
C GLY A 81 -9.67 -9.24 10.47
N VAL A 82 -9.42 -8.88 11.72
CA VAL A 82 -8.18 -8.23 12.14
C VAL A 82 -7.50 -9.09 13.21
N LEU A 83 -6.22 -9.37 13.00
CA LEU A 83 -5.38 -10.03 13.98
C LEU A 83 -4.36 -9.04 14.53
N PHE A 84 -4.22 -9.02 15.84
CA PHE A 84 -3.22 -8.25 16.56
C PHE A 84 -2.17 -9.19 17.12
N SER A 85 -0.88 -8.81 17.08
CA SER A 85 0.19 -9.58 17.74
C SER A 85 1.28 -8.65 18.30
N THR A 86 1.79 -9.02 19.48
CA THR A 86 2.83 -8.26 20.19
C THR A 86 3.63 -9.18 21.11
N THR A 87 4.77 -8.71 21.60
CA THR A 87 5.55 -9.43 22.61
C THR A 87 5.15 -9.04 24.03
N PHE A 88 5.07 -10.04 24.90
CA PHE A 88 4.77 -9.84 26.31
C PHE A 88 5.81 -10.54 27.23
N ASN A 89 5.85 -10.15 28.49
CA ASN A 89 6.74 -10.78 29.47
C ASN A 89 6.10 -12.06 30.01
N ARG A 90 6.54 -13.20 29.48
CA ARG A 90 6.03 -14.53 29.86
C ARG A 90 6.20 -14.85 31.35
N GLU A 91 7.24 -14.33 32.01
CA GLU A 91 7.49 -14.59 33.43
C GLU A 91 6.37 -14.08 34.32
N LEU A 92 5.58 -13.10 33.85
CA LEU A 92 4.43 -12.56 34.58
C LEU A 92 3.14 -13.35 34.40
N ILE A 93 3.13 -14.35 33.50
CA ILE A 93 1.96 -15.21 33.23
C ILE A 93 2.39 -16.65 33.42
N THR A 94 2.35 -17.13 34.66
CA THR A 94 2.72 -18.50 35.00
C THR A 94 1.52 -19.42 35.11
N GLU A 95 0.33 -18.88 35.43
CA GLU A 95 -0.90 -19.63 35.63
C GLU A 95 -2.11 -18.91 34.98
N ASN A 96 -3.19 -19.66 34.74
CA ASN A 96 -4.44 -19.10 34.18
C ASN A 96 -5.04 -17.97 35.02
N LYS A 97 -4.85 -17.99 36.35
CA LYS A 97 -5.30 -16.90 37.24
C LYS A 97 -4.60 -15.57 36.96
N ASP A 98 -3.34 -15.61 36.49
CA ASP A 98 -2.61 -14.40 36.10
C ASP A 98 -3.25 -13.73 34.89
N ILE A 99 -3.81 -14.53 33.98
CA ILE A 99 -4.57 -14.05 32.81
C ILE A 99 -5.86 -13.38 33.25
N VAL A 100 -6.58 -13.95 34.24
CA VAL A 100 -7.78 -13.33 34.82
C VAL A 100 -7.43 -11.99 35.46
N HIS A 101 -6.29 -11.87 36.16
CA HIS A 101 -5.83 -10.60 36.73
C HIS A 101 -5.50 -9.56 35.67
N LEU A 102 -5.02 -9.99 34.48
CA LEU A 102 -4.67 -9.08 33.39
C LEU A 102 -5.88 -8.57 32.62
N PHE A 103 -6.83 -9.45 32.32
CA PHE A 103 -7.96 -9.15 31.44
C PHE A 103 -9.29 -8.97 32.19
N GLY A 104 -9.32 -9.28 33.50
CA GLY A 104 -10.53 -9.17 34.32
C GLY A 104 -11.39 -10.44 34.32
N ASP A 105 -12.52 -10.38 35.03
CA ASP A 105 -13.51 -11.47 35.12
C ASP A 105 -14.26 -11.67 33.79
N GLY A 106 -14.88 -12.86 33.63
CA GLY A 106 -15.67 -13.19 32.42
C GLY A 106 -14.85 -13.83 31.32
N ILE A 107 -13.79 -14.58 31.67
CA ILE A 107 -12.98 -15.36 30.73
C ILE A 107 -13.53 -16.76 30.61
N THR A 108 -13.77 -17.21 29.37
CA THR A 108 -13.98 -18.62 29.04
C THR A 108 -12.80 -19.17 28.28
N THR A 109 -12.51 -20.45 28.46
CA THR A 109 -11.37 -21.13 27.82
C THR A 109 -11.81 -22.24 26.91
N GLN A 110 -11.06 -22.47 25.85
CA GLN A 110 -11.26 -23.58 24.91
C GLN A 110 -9.90 -24.07 24.41
N GLU A 111 -9.73 -25.38 24.31
CA GLU A 111 -8.53 -25.98 23.71
C GLU A 111 -8.66 -26.09 22.19
N TYR A 112 -7.58 -25.76 21.48
CA TYR A 112 -7.44 -25.92 20.04
C TYR A 112 -5.96 -26.14 19.69
N ASP A 113 -5.65 -27.25 19.03
CA ASP A 113 -4.31 -27.61 18.53
C ASP A 113 -3.22 -27.46 19.61
N ASN A 114 -3.46 -28.04 20.80
CA ASN A 114 -2.60 -27.99 21.98
C ASN A 114 -2.33 -26.56 22.50
N LYS A 115 -3.20 -25.60 22.18
CA LYS A 115 -3.19 -24.22 22.70
C LYS A 115 -4.51 -23.90 23.37
N THR A 116 -4.43 -23.13 24.46
CA THR A 116 -5.61 -22.61 25.13
C THR A 116 -6.01 -21.28 24.50
N ILE A 117 -7.22 -21.21 23.97
CA ILE A 117 -7.87 -19.99 23.54
C ILE A 117 -8.66 -19.41 24.70
N TYR A 118 -8.43 -18.14 25.01
CA TYR A 118 -9.15 -17.37 26.02
C TYR A 118 -10.14 -16.44 25.32
N TYR A 119 -11.40 -16.52 25.68
CA TYR A 119 -12.42 -15.57 25.18
C TYR A 119 -12.84 -14.65 26.33
N LEU A 120 -12.74 -13.35 26.10
CA LEU A 120 -13.11 -12.32 27.05
C LEU A 120 -14.46 -11.70 26.64
N GLU A 121 -15.54 -12.01 27.37
CA GLU A 121 -16.90 -11.54 27.07
C GLU A 121 -17.01 -10.02 26.99
N LYS A 122 -16.31 -9.30 27.90
CA LYS A 122 -16.36 -7.85 27.97
C LYS A 122 -15.89 -7.14 26.70
N THR A 123 -14.91 -7.73 25.99
CA THR A 123 -14.36 -7.14 24.75
C THR A 123 -14.83 -7.85 23.49
N GLY A 124 -15.39 -9.06 23.61
CA GLY A 124 -15.71 -9.91 22.48
C GLY A 124 -14.48 -10.48 21.76
N MET A 125 -13.31 -10.47 22.40
CA MET A 125 -12.03 -10.84 21.78
C MET A 125 -11.57 -12.23 22.23
N TYR A 126 -10.93 -12.94 21.30
CA TYR A 126 -10.23 -14.21 21.52
C TYR A 126 -8.73 -13.94 21.62
N TYR A 127 -8.07 -14.53 22.62
CA TYR A 127 -6.64 -14.36 22.90
C TYR A 127 -5.93 -15.70 22.92
N CYS A 128 -4.71 -15.74 22.46
CA CYS A 128 -3.82 -16.91 22.56
C CYS A 128 -2.38 -16.50 22.75
N PHE A 129 -1.58 -17.42 23.32
CA PHE A 129 -0.17 -17.21 23.61
C PHE A 129 0.69 -18.26 22.90
N LYS A 130 1.82 -17.83 22.33
CA LYS A 130 2.89 -18.69 21.86
C LYS A 130 4.24 -18.16 22.34
N GLY A 131 4.90 -18.88 23.25
CA GLY A 131 6.16 -18.40 23.82
C GLY A 131 5.95 -17.06 24.53
N ASP A 132 6.63 -16.03 24.06
CA ASP A 132 6.53 -14.64 24.49
C ASP A 132 5.65 -13.77 23.57
N ILE A 133 4.87 -14.39 22.69
CA ILE A 133 3.95 -13.69 21.80
C ILE A 133 2.52 -13.82 22.32
N LEU A 134 1.85 -12.66 22.46
CA LEU A 134 0.40 -12.53 22.62
C LEU A 134 -0.21 -12.16 21.28
N PHE A 135 -1.23 -12.91 20.86
CA PHE A 135 -2.01 -12.55 19.66
C PHE A 135 -3.50 -12.70 19.92
N PHE A 136 -4.30 -11.86 19.30
CA PHE A 136 -5.73 -11.76 19.57
C PHE A 136 -6.53 -11.23 18.38
N SER A 137 -7.81 -11.62 18.32
CA SER A 137 -8.76 -11.23 17.26
C SER A 137 -10.19 -11.27 17.80
N ASP A 138 -11.08 -10.47 17.21
CA ASP A 138 -12.52 -10.59 17.40
C ASP A 138 -13.12 -11.79 16.66
N THR A 139 -12.35 -12.38 15.75
CA THR A 139 -12.77 -13.49 14.90
C THR A 139 -12.05 -14.78 15.31
N LYS A 140 -12.79 -15.72 15.91
CA LYS A 140 -12.24 -17.01 16.35
C LYS A 140 -11.57 -17.78 15.20
N MET A 141 -12.16 -17.78 14.00
CA MET A 141 -11.60 -18.49 12.85
C MET A 141 -10.21 -17.95 12.50
N LEU A 142 -10.03 -16.64 12.50
CA LEU A 142 -8.71 -16.01 12.23
C LEU A 142 -7.70 -16.34 13.32
N LEU A 143 -8.12 -16.39 14.60
CA LEU A 143 -7.23 -16.80 15.68
C LEU A 143 -6.79 -18.27 15.53
N THR A 144 -7.69 -19.18 15.12
CA THR A 144 -7.32 -20.58 14.90
C THR A 144 -6.39 -20.75 13.69
N ASP A 145 -6.52 -19.91 12.65
CA ASP A 145 -5.57 -19.86 11.53
C ASP A 145 -4.19 -19.40 12.01
N ALA A 146 -4.14 -18.38 12.87
CA ALA A 146 -2.89 -17.89 13.48
C ALA A 146 -2.22 -18.97 14.35
N ILE A 147 -3.00 -19.75 15.11
CA ILE A 147 -2.47 -20.88 15.90
C ILE A 147 -1.83 -21.91 14.97
N ARG A 148 -2.50 -22.31 13.89
CA ARG A 148 -1.94 -23.25 12.90
C ARG A 148 -0.67 -22.72 12.28
N THR A 149 -0.68 -21.50 11.75
CA THR A 149 0.51 -20.84 11.20
C THR A 149 1.67 -20.83 12.20
N SER A 150 1.37 -20.62 13.46
CA SER A 150 2.38 -20.58 14.52
C SER A 150 2.99 -21.95 14.83
N ASN A 151 2.27 -23.04 14.60
CA ASN A 151 2.72 -24.42 14.86
C ASN A 151 3.46 -25.03 13.67
N GLU A 152 3.15 -24.58 12.45
CA GLU A 152 3.77 -25.05 11.21
C GLU A 152 4.98 -24.18 10.84
N ASN A 153 6.19 -24.69 11.07
CA ASN A 153 7.42 -23.95 10.74
C ASN A 153 7.62 -23.70 9.22
N THR A 154 6.81 -24.32 8.37
CA THR A 154 6.94 -24.31 6.92
C THR A 154 6.01 -23.36 6.20
N ASP A 155 4.97 -22.86 6.86
CA ASP A 155 3.95 -22.01 6.23
C ASP A 155 3.75 -20.69 7.00
N ASN A 156 4.84 -19.93 7.19
CA ASN A 156 4.77 -18.60 7.76
C ASN A 156 5.30 -17.54 6.78
N LEU A 157 5.01 -16.28 7.05
CA LEU A 157 5.39 -15.16 6.19
C LEU A 157 6.91 -15.06 5.96
N LEU A 158 7.75 -15.40 6.93
CA LEU A 158 9.20 -15.29 6.83
C LEU A 158 9.81 -16.32 5.85
N VAL A 159 9.09 -17.40 5.55
CA VAL A 159 9.51 -18.39 4.53
C VAL A 159 9.18 -17.88 3.11
N ASN A 160 8.22 -16.97 2.97
CA ASN A 160 7.91 -16.34 1.68
C ASN A 160 9.02 -15.37 1.29
N ASN A 161 9.76 -15.68 0.22
CA ASN A 161 10.92 -14.89 -0.21
C ASN A 161 10.55 -13.43 -0.55
N GLU A 162 9.41 -13.17 -1.17
CA GLU A 162 8.96 -11.82 -1.53
C GLU A 162 8.64 -11.01 -0.27
N PHE A 163 7.87 -11.60 0.66
CA PHE A 163 7.57 -10.96 1.93
C PHE A 163 8.85 -10.71 2.73
N ASN A 164 9.69 -11.72 2.90
CA ASN A 164 10.91 -11.62 3.70
C ASN A 164 11.86 -10.55 3.13
N SER A 165 11.98 -10.46 1.81
CA SER A 165 12.75 -9.41 1.15
C SER A 165 12.20 -8.01 1.46
N ALA A 166 10.88 -7.82 1.43
CA ALA A 166 10.23 -6.56 1.78
C ALA A 166 10.34 -6.26 3.29
N TYR A 167 10.15 -7.26 4.14
CA TYR A 167 10.19 -7.13 5.60
C TYR A 167 11.56 -6.72 6.12
N ASN A 168 12.63 -7.26 5.54
CA ASN A 168 14.02 -6.93 5.93
C ASN A 168 14.45 -5.50 5.56
N THR A 169 13.63 -4.75 4.80
CA THR A 169 13.94 -3.37 4.42
C THR A 169 13.26 -2.32 5.31
N ILE A 170 12.32 -2.73 6.17
CA ILE A 170 11.58 -1.79 7.02
C ILE A 170 12.49 -1.13 8.06
N SER A 171 12.24 0.15 8.34
CA SER A 171 12.97 0.92 9.34
C SER A 171 12.24 0.93 10.69
N ASN A 172 12.93 0.56 11.76
CA ASN A 172 12.41 0.71 13.12
C ASN A 172 12.34 2.18 13.58
N ASN A 173 12.90 3.12 12.81
CA ASN A 173 12.85 4.56 13.09
C ASN A 173 11.62 5.24 12.47
N SER A 174 10.77 4.52 11.73
CA SER A 174 9.48 5.00 11.26
C SER A 174 8.43 4.89 12.38
N ASP A 175 7.35 5.68 12.31
CA ASP A 175 6.24 5.56 13.26
C ASP A 175 5.44 4.29 12.98
N ILE A 176 5.22 4.01 11.69
CA ILE A 176 4.48 2.85 11.18
C ILE A 176 5.24 2.24 10.01
N ASN A 177 5.26 0.91 9.93
CA ASN A 177 5.61 0.19 8.71
C ASN A 177 4.34 -0.46 8.15
N LEU A 178 4.04 -0.21 6.88
CA LEU A 178 2.90 -0.79 6.17
C LEU A 178 3.40 -1.76 5.10
N MET A 179 3.07 -3.02 5.25
CA MET A 179 3.33 -4.07 4.25
C MET A 179 2.03 -4.44 3.56
N ILE A 180 2.02 -4.47 2.22
CA ILE A 180 0.84 -4.74 1.41
C ILE A 180 1.09 -5.96 0.54
N ASN A 181 0.18 -6.93 0.61
CA ASN A 181 0.12 -8.09 -0.26
C ASN A 181 -0.88 -7.83 -1.39
N TYR A 182 -0.40 -7.50 -2.56
CA TYR A 182 -1.28 -7.17 -3.68
C TYR A 182 -2.07 -8.38 -4.19
N ASN A 183 -1.55 -9.60 -4.05
CA ASN A 183 -2.26 -10.82 -4.42
C ASN A 183 -3.53 -11.05 -3.58
N HIS A 184 -3.56 -10.53 -2.34
CA HIS A 184 -4.68 -10.63 -1.42
C HIS A 184 -5.42 -9.30 -1.19
N LEU A 185 -4.92 -8.18 -1.70
CA LEU A 185 -5.49 -6.86 -1.47
C LEU A 185 -6.93 -6.73 -1.98
N LEU A 186 -7.27 -7.34 -3.14
CA LEU A 186 -8.63 -7.36 -3.68
C LEU A 186 -9.62 -8.08 -2.74
N ASN A 187 -9.15 -8.99 -1.93
CA ASN A 187 -9.99 -9.66 -0.95
C ASN A 187 -10.53 -8.68 0.09
N LEU A 188 -9.76 -7.63 0.43
CA LEU A 188 -10.22 -6.52 1.27
C LEU A 188 -10.98 -5.47 0.45
N ALA A 189 -10.46 -5.09 -0.72
CA ALA A 189 -11.07 -4.06 -1.57
C ALA A 189 -12.49 -4.44 -2.00
N ASN A 190 -12.76 -5.72 -2.30
CA ASN A 190 -14.09 -6.22 -2.62
C ASN A 190 -15.09 -6.08 -1.45
N THR A 191 -14.60 -5.92 -0.22
CA THR A 191 -15.44 -5.63 0.96
C THR A 191 -15.86 -4.15 1.00
N PHE A 192 -15.07 -3.26 0.36
CA PHE A 192 -15.25 -1.81 0.44
C PHE A 192 -15.58 -1.12 -0.90
N SER A 193 -15.37 -1.78 -2.04
CA SER A 193 -15.57 -1.18 -3.37
C SER A 193 -16.05 -2.19 -4.40
N ALA A 194 -16.96 -1.73 -5.29
CA ALA A 194 -17.46 -2.51 -6.42
C ALA A 194 -16.50 -2.52 -7.63
N ASP A 195 -15.49 -1.66 -7.68
CA ASP A 195 -14.55 -1.57 -8.78
C ASP A 195 -13.42 -2.60 -8.65
N LYS A 196 -13.48 -3.62 -9.52
CA LYS A 196 -12.56 -4.77 -9.53
C LYS A 196 -11.24 -4.50 -10.26
N ASN A 197 -10.81 -3.25 -10.47
CA ASN A 197 -9.73 -2.95 -11.39
C ASN A 197 -8.33 -2.95 -10.76
N SER A 198 -7.50 -3.86 -11.24
CA SER A 198 -6.05 -3.74 -11.55
C SER A 198 -5.01 -3.56 -10.46
N LEU A 199 -5.33 -3.48 -9.17
CA LEU A 199 -4.29 -3.35 -8.13
C LEU A 199 -3.53 -4.65 -7.86
N THR A 200 -4.15 -5.82 -8.12
CA THR A 200 -3.53 -7.13 -7.86
C THR A 200 -2.29 -7.42 -8.68
N ASP A 201 -2.24 -6.85 -9.88
CA ASP A 201 -1.13 -7.09 -10.81
C ASP A 201 0.00 -6.08 -10.64
N PHE A 202 -0.08 -5.22 -9.59
CA PHE A 202 0.94 -4.19 -9.38
C PHE A 202 2.26 -4.77 -8.88
N CYS A 203 2.22 -5.59 -7.82
CA CYS A 203 3.38 -6.14 -7.12
C CYS A 203 2.99 -7.42 -6.36
N GLY A 204 3.95 -8.23 -5.91
CA GLY A 204 3.70 -9.27 -4.91
C GLY A 204 3.51 -8.64 -3.53
N TRP A 205 4.61 -8.12 -2.97
CA TRP A 205 4.63 -7.41 -1.70
C TRP A 205 5.29 -6.03 -1.83
N THR A 206 4.78 -5.05 -1.08
CA THR A 206 5.50 -3.81 -0.79
C THR A 206 5.68 -3.64 0.70
N SER A 207 6.75 -2.96 1.09
CA SER A 207 6.94 -2.41 2.44
C SER A 207 7.09 -0.90 2.36
N ASN A 208 6.43 -0.19 3.27
CA ASN A 208 6.42 1.27 3.31
C ASN A 208 6.70 1.74 4.73
N ASP A 209 7.71 2.59 4.88
CA ASP A 209 8.03 3.30 6.11
C ASP A 209 7.25 4.61 6.17
N ILE A 210 6.39 4.78 7.15
CA ILE A 210 5.54 5.96 7.32
C ILE A 210 6.03 6.77 8.51
N LYS A 211 6.28 8.07 8.26
CA LYS A 211 6.56 9.06 9.30
C LYS A 211 5.45 10.10 9.36
N LEU A 212 4.98 10.33 10.58
CA LEU A 212 4.00 11.35 10.89
C LEU A 212 4.75 12.66 11.15
N LYS A 213 4.48 13.68 10.34
CA LYS A 213 4.99 15.04 10.54
C LYS A 213 3.82 16.00 10.64
N ASP A 214 4.06 17.19 11.20
CA ASP A 214 3.03 18.19 11.49
C ASP A 214 1.98 18.33 10.38
N LYS A 215 2.42 18.58 9.14
CA LYS A 215 1.52 18.86 8.00
C LYS A 215 1.49 17.78 6.92
N VAL A 216 2.24 16.69 7.11
CA VAL A 216 2.42 15.69 6.06
C VAL A 216 2.66 14.30 6.62
N PHE A 217 2.08 13.30 5.98
CA PHE A 217 2.47 11.91 6.15
C PHE A 217 3.45 11.55 5.05
N LEU A 218 4.67 11.16 5.43
CA LEU A 218 5.70 10.73 4.50
C LEU A 218 5.72 9.21 4.47
N ALA A 219 5.56 8.63 3.29
CA ALA A 219 5.69 7.21 3.06
C ALA A 219 6.82 6.97 2.05
N ASN A 220 7.81 6.16 2.44
CA ASN A 220 8.86 5.67 1.56
C ASN A 220 8.79 4.16 1.54
N GLY A 221 8.78 3.56 0.35
CA GLY A 221 8.58 2.13 0.24
C GLY A 221 9.41 1.46 -0.84
N ILE A 222 9.43 0.14 -0.75
CA ILE A 222 10.10 -0.76 -1.69
C ILE A 222 9.07 -1.81 -2.14
N GLY A 223 9.04 -2.08 -3.45
CA GLY A 223 8.31 -3.21 -4.02
C GLY A 223 9.24 -4.32 -4.43
N THR A 224 8.84 -5.56 -4.24
CA THR A 224 9.61 -6.73 -4.69
C THR A 224 9.47 -6.91 -6.20
N ILE A 225 10.59 -7.11 -6.89
CA ILE A 225 10.68 -7.26 -8.34
C ILE A 225 11.09 -8.69 -8.67
N ASN A 226 10.38 -9.31 -9.60
CA ASN A 226 10.70 -10.63 -10.13
C ASN A 226 11.52 -10.57 -11.42
N ASN A 227 12.32 -11.61 -11.68
CA ASN A 227 13.05 -11.74 -12.94
C ASN A 227 12.13 -12.02 -14.13
N LYS A 228 10.97 -12.63 -13.90
CA LYS A 228 9.92 -12.79 -14.90
C LYS A 228 8.93 -11.66 -14.75
N ILE A 229 8.55 -11.04 -15.86
CA ILE A 229 7.53 -9.99 -15.86
C ILE A 229 6.16 -10.64 -15.66
N THR A 230 5.68 -10.57 -14.43
CA THR A 230 4.35 -11.06 -14.01
C THR A 230 3.48 -9.90 -13.51
N ASN A 231 4.09 -8.92 -12.86
CA ASN A 231 3.44 -7.76 -12.28
C ASN A 231 3.94 -6.45 -12.91
N TYR A 232 3.19 -5.37 -12.76
CA TYR A 232 3.56 -4.07 -13.33
C TYR A 232 4.91 -3.56 -12.83
N ILE A 233 5.25 -3.80 -11.56
CA ILE A 233 6.55 -3.37 -11.02
C ILE A 233 7.74 -4.10 -11.65
N ASP A 234 7.54 -5.32 -12.16
CA ASP A 234 8.63 -6.12 -12.75
C ASP A 234 9.19 -5.49 -14.03
N VAL A 235 8.45 -4.56 -14.67
CA VAL A 235 8.92 -3.84 -15.86
C VAL A 235 10.12 -2.94 -15.54
N PHE A 236 10.30 -2.60 -14.26
CA PHE A 236 11.43 -1.79 -13.79
C PHE A 236 12.70 -2.61 -13.53
N ASN A 237 12.64 -3.94 -13.66
CA ASN A 237 13.83 -4.77 -13.47
C ASN A 237 14.95 -4.37 -14.45
N GLY A 238 16.13 -4.04 -13.88
CA GLY A 238 17.29 -3.56 -14.63
C GLY A 238 17.14 -2.14 -15.20
N GLN A 239 16.16 -1.35 -14.75
CA GLN A 239 16.17 0.09 -14.93
C GLN A 239 17.12 0.75 -13.93
N LYS A 240 17.67 1.91 -14.30
CA LYS A 240 18.42 2.77 -13.39
C LYS A 240 17.50 3.88 -12.91
N SER A 241 17.66 4.29 -11.65
CA SER A 241 16.93 5.44 -11.11
C SER A 241 17.53 6.74 -11.67
N ASN A 242 16.66 7.68 -12.01
CA ASN A 242 16.98 9.04 -12.41
C ASN A 242 16.22 10.03 -11.52
N ASN A 243 16.64 11.29 -11.55
CA ASN A 243 15.92 12.35 -10.84
C ASN A 243 14.55 12.58 -11.49
N ILE A 244 13.60 13.01 -10.68
CA ILE A 244 12.28 13.46 -11.12
C ILE A 244 12.33 14.98 -11.21
N ASP A 245 12.21 15.52 -12.43
CA ASP A 245 12.39 16.93 -12.72
C ASP A 245 11.06 17.69 -12.85
N VAL A 246 9.96 16.99 -13.13
CA VAL A 246 8.63 17.62 -13.36
C VAL A 246 8.15 18.46 -12.20
N THR A 247 8.57 18.18 -10.97
CA THR A 247 8.18 18.97 -9.78
C THR A 247 8.52 20.46 -9.91
N ASN A 248 9.52 20.80 -10.72
CA ASN A 248 9.91 22.19 -10.99
C ASN A 248 9.01 22.88 -12.02
N LEU A 249 8.15 22.14 -12.71
CA LEU A 249 7.29 22.59 -13.80
C LEU A 249 5.80 22.57 -13.45
N LEU A 250 5.44 22.01 -12.28
CA LEU A 250 4.04 21.83 -11.89
C LEU A 250 3.37 23.17 -11.56
N PRO A 251 2.11 23.38 -12.00
CA PRO A 251 1.29 24.50 -11.57
C PRO A 251 1.08 24.51 -10.05
N GLU A 252 0.98 25.69 -9.44
CA GLU A 252 0.76 25.84 -7.98
C GLU A 252 -0.53 25.16 -7.48
N ASN A 253 -1.54 25.06 -8.35
CA ASN A 253 -2.81 24.39 -8.05
C ASN A 253 -2.80 22.88 -8.32
N THR A 254 -1.62 22.27 -8.41
CA THR A 254 -1.50 20.81 -8.53
C THR A 254 -1.95 20.13 -7.23
N THR A 255 -2.88 19.20 -7.35
CA THR A 255 -3.46 18.46 -6.21
C THR A 255 -2.91 17.04 -6.08
N GLU A 256 -2.46 16.46 -7.19
CA GLU A 256 -1.94 15.10 -7.25
C GLU A 256 -0.89 15.00 -8.35
N ILE A 257 0.15 14.21 -8.09
CA ILE A 257 1.15 13.85 -9.08
C ILE A 257 1.53 12.37 -8.95
N LEU A 258 1.62 11.70 -10.09
CA LEU A 258 2.27 10.41 -10.26
C LEU A 258 3.44 10.60 -11.23
N ALA A 259 4.67 10.52 -10.75
CA ALA A 259 5.87 10.61 -11.55
C ALA A 259 6.65 9.29 -11.53
N ILE A 260 7.13 8.85 -12.66
CA ILE A 260 7.88 7.61 -12.82
C ILE A 260 9.19 7.93 -13.56
N SER A 261 10.33 7.60 -12.96
CA SER A 261 11.63 7.67 -13.60
C SER A 261 12.13 6.30 -14.04
N PHE A 262 12.84 6.27 -15.15
CA PHE A 262 13.37 5.04 -15.75
C PHE A 262 14.59 5.38 -16.64
N SER A 263 15.37 4.36 -17.01
CA SER A 263 16.51 4.55 -17.92
C SER A 263 16.23 4.14 -19.37
N ASN A 264 15.09 3.47 -19.62
CA ASN A 264 14.73 2.98 -20.96
C ASN A 264 13.20 2.83 -21.10
N ALA A 265 12.57 3.81 -21.71
CA ALA A 265 11.12 3.84 -21.98
C ALA A 265 10.65 2.64 -22.83
N LYS A 266 11.44 2.24 -23.83
CA LYS A 266 11.10 1.10 -24.71
C LYS A 266 10.99 -0.19 -23.93
N LYS A 267 11.91 -0.42 -22.96
CA LYS A 267 11.89 -1.62 -22.11
C LYS A 267 10.63 -1.64 -21.21
N ILE A 268 10.23 -0.48 -20.66
CA ILE A 268 8.97 -0.34 -19.89
C ILE A 268 7.76 -0.68 -20.78
N TYR A 269 7.71 -0.11 -21.99
CA TYR A 269 6.63 -0.35 -22.93
C TYR A 269 6.52 -1.83 -23.35
N ASP A 270 7.65 -2.48 -23.67
CA ASP A 270 7.69 -3.90 -24.01
C ASP A 270 7.29 -4.79 -22.84
N GLY A 271 7.70 -4.42 -21.62
CA GLY A 271 7.28 -5.10 -20.40
C GLY A 271 5.77 -5.00 -20.15
N LYS A 272 5.18 -3.81 -20.31
CA LYS A 272 3.73 -3.62 -20.26
C LYS A 272 3.01 -4.52 -21.27
N ASN A 273 3.52 -4.62 -22.50
CA ASN A 273 2.91 -5.47 -23.52
C ASN A 273 2.89 -6.96 -23.11
N LYS A 274 3.95 -7.43 -22.44
CA LYS A 274 3.98 -8.80 -21.90
C LYS A 274 2.93 -9.02 -20.81
N ILE A 275 2.74 -8.05 -19.92
CA ILE A 275 1.69 -8.12 -18.90
C ILE A 275 0.30 -8.21 -19.55
N LEU A 276 0.02 -7.34 -20.52
CA LEU A 276 -1.24 -7.36 -21.26
C LEU A 276 -1.47 -8.69 -22.00
N GLN A 277 -0.41 -9.33 -22.50
CA GLN A 277 -0.47 -10.68 -23.11
C GLN A 277 -0.85 -11.73 -22.05
N ASN A 278 -0.22 -11.70 -20.89
CA ASN A 278 -0.51 -12.61 -19.77
C ASN A 278 -1.97 -12.48 -19.29
N GLN A 279 -2.52 -11.26 -19.32
CA GLN A 279 -3.91 -10.95 -18.94
C GLN A 279 -4.92 -11.19 -20.06
N ASN A 280 -4.51 -11.67 -21.24
CA ASN A 280 -5.34 -11.82 -22.45
C ASN A 280 -5.99 -10.49 -22.92
N SER A 281 -5.48 -9.34 -22.51
CA SER A 281 -6.00 -8.00 -22.84
C SER A 281 -5.21 -7.30 -23.96
N PHE A 282 -4.09 -7.89 -24.38
CA PHE A 282 -3.19 -7.30 -25.39
C PHE A 282 -3.90 -7.02 -26.73
N TRP A 283 -4.71 -7.96 -27.23
CA TRP A 283 -5.32 -7.82 -28.54
C TRP A 283 -6.34 -6.68 -28.61
N SER A 284 -7.15 -6.49 -27.60
CA SER A 284 -8.10 -5.37 -27.53
C SER A 284 -7.38 -4.04 -27.43
N TRP A 285 -6.34 -3.96 -26.58
CA TRP A 285 -5.51 -2.78 -26.44
C TRP A 285 -4.76 -2.44 -27.75
N ASP A 286 -4.11 -3.41 -28.41
CA ASP A 286 -3.35 -3.22 -29.64
C ASP A 286 -4.26 -2.81 -30.81
N LYS A 287 -5.48 -3.35 -30.88
CA LYS A 287 -6.50 -2.93 -31.84
C LYS A 287 -6.85 -1.45 -31.67
N ASN A 288 -7.11 -1.01 -30.45
CA ASN A 288 -7.41 0.39 -30.16
C ASN A 288 -6.22 1.29 -30.48
N ARG A 289 -5.01 0.90 -30.09
CA ARG A 289 -3.77 1.61 -30.40
C ARG A 289 -3.57 1.78 -31.91
N LYS A 290 -3.74 0.71 -32.67
CA LYS A 290 -3.63 0.74 -34.17
C LYS A 290 -4.69 1.65 -34.77
N SER A 291 -5.93 1.59 -34.29
CA SER A 291 -7.01 2.45 -34.78
C SER A 291 -6.66 3.95 -34.58
N ILE A 292 -6.09 4.32 -33.45
CA ILE A 292 -5.64 5.68 -33.19
C ILE A 292 -4.44 6.03 -34.11
N GLN A 293 -3.48 5.12 -34.22
CA GLN A 293 -2.31 5.30 -35.08
C GLN A 293 -2.72 5.59 -36.55
N ASP A 294 -3.65 4.82 -37.07
CA ASP A 294 -4.09 4.93 -38.46
C ASP A 294 -4.96 6.19 -38.65
N SER A 295 -5.87 6.50 -37.72
CA SER A 295 -6.76 7.66 -37.86
C SER A 295 -6.06 9.00 -37.61
N CYS A 296 -5.02 9.02 -36.79
CA CYS A 296 -4.28 10.24 -36.44
C CYS A 296 -2.90 10.33 -37.12
N ASN A 297 -2.50 9.34 -37.90
CA ASN A 297 -1.18 9.24 -38.54
C ASN A 297 -0.02 9.42 -37.52
N VAL A 298 -0.06 8.65 -36.46
CA VAL A 298 0.91 8.75 -35.33
C VAL A 298 1.89 7.59 -35.38
N ASN A 299 3.18 7.83 -35.17
CA ASN A 299 4.19 6.79 -34.98
C ASN A 299 4.50 6.53 -33.53
N TYR A 300 3.67 5.71 -32.86
CA TYR A 300 3.85 5.40 -31.43
C TYR A 300 5.19 4.77 -31.10
N ASN A 301 5.71 3.88 -31.96
CA ASN A 301 6.96 3.17 -31.65
C ASN A 301 8.17 4.13 -31.69
N GLU A 302 8.19 5.07 -32.64
CA GLU A 302 9.21 6.10 -32.66
C GLU A 302 9.04 7.08 -31.53
N PHE A 303 7.79 7.49 -31.20
CA PHE A 303 7.53 8.38 -30.08
C PHE A 303 8.01 7.77 -28.75
N ILE A 304 7.75 6.48 -28.48
CA ILE A 304 8.28 5.79 -27.29
C ILE A 304 9.81 5.85 -27.22
N ASN A 305 10.50 5.79 -28.34
CA ASN A 305 11.97 5.89 -28.37
C ASN A 305 12.48 7.33 -28.10
N GLU A 306 11.63 8.33 -28.33
CA GLU A 306 11.94 9.74 -28.00
C GLU A 306 11.69 10.09 -26.52
N ILE A 307 10.92 9.27 -25.78
CA ILE A 307 10.79 9.47 -24.34
C ILE A 307 12.14 9.24 -23.70
N ASP A 308 12.55 10.19 -22.85
CA ASP A 308 13.86 10.17 -22.19
C ASP A 308 13.82 9.28 -20.94
N ASP A 309 13.68 9.84 -19.78
CA ASP A 309 13.88 9.15 -18.50
C ASP A 309 12.77 9.40 -17.47
N GLU A 310 11.73 10.17 -17.85
CA GLU A 310 10.63 10.50 -16.96
C GLU A 310 9.30 10.58 -17.70
N ALA A 311 8.24 10.07 -17.08
CA ALA A 311 6.86 10.21 -17.52
C ALA A 311 5.93 10.19 -16.31
N GLY A 312 4.70 10.70 -16.50
CA GLY A 312 3.74 10.66 -15.42
C GLY A 312 2.42 11.33 -15.74
N ALA A 313 1.66 11.57 -14.68
CA ALA A 313 0.39 12.28 -14.74
C ALA A 313 0.25 13.18 -13.51
N PHE A 314 -0.48 14.28 -13.67
CA PHE A 314 -0.83 15.14 -12.55
C PHE A 314 -2.25 15.68 -12.71
N ASN A 315 -2.87 16.00 -11.58
CA ASN A 315 -4.17 16.62 -11.52
C ASN A 315 -4.03 18.06 -11.00
N THR A 316 -4.80 18.98 -11.59
CA THR A 316 -4.95 20.34 -11.09
C THR A 316 -6.41 20.57 -10.72
N SER A 317 -6.66 21.42 -9.73
CA SER A 317 -8.00 21.84 -9.37
C SER A 317 -8.07 23.35 -9.29
N PHE A 318 -9.03 23.94 -9.99
CA PHE A 318 -9.37 25.37 -9.87
C PHE A 318 -10.52 25.60 -8.89
N SER A 319 -11.29 24.55 -8.58
CA SER A 319 -12.35 24.53 -7.58
C SER A 319 -12.57 23.10 -7.09
N LEU A 320 -13.33 22.90 -6.01
CA LEU A 320 -13.70 21.56 -5.51
C LEU A 320 -14.50 20.72 -6.53
N ALA A 321 -15.05 21.36 -7.56
CA ALA A 321 -15.91 20.71 -8.57
C ALA A 321 -15.17 20.43 -9.90
N GLU A 322 -14.00 21.02 -10.14
CA GLU A 322 -13.28 20.91 -11.41
C GLU A 322 -11.85 20.40 -11.19
N SER A 323 -11.57 19.20 -11.66
CA SER A 323 -10.21 18.67 -11.74
C SER A 323 -9.85 18.36 -13.19
N ASN A 324 -8.65 18.76 -13.60
CA ASN A 324 -8.10 18.45 -14.91
C ASN A 324 -6.93 17.48 -14.74
N LYS A 325 -6.95 16.41 -15.51
CA LYS A 325 -5.88 15.39 -15.52
C LYS A 325 -4.99 15.60 -16.74
N PHE A 326 -3.69 15.64 -16.51
CA PHE A 326 -2.66 15.78 -17.51
C PHE A 326 -1.73 14.57 -17.47
N THR A 327 -1.25 14.16 -18.66
CA THR A 327 -0.16 13.21 -18.79
C THR A 327 1.03 13.94 -19.40
N TYR A 328 2.23 13.69 -18.89
CA TYR A 328 3.44 14.31 -19.41
C TYR A 328 4.50 13.23 -19.73
N PHE A 329 5.38 13.58 -20.66
CA PHE A 329 6.55 12.80 -21.03
C PHE A 329 7.74 13.75 -21.14
N LYS A 330 8.84 13.43 -20.45
CA LYS A 330 10.11 14.07 -20.70
C LYS A 330 10.69 13.46 -21.99
N VAL A 331 11.03 14.26 -22.96
CA VAL A 331 11.47 13.80 -24.28
C VAL A 331 12.89 14.27 -24.58
N LYS A 332 13.63 13.49 -25.38
CA LYS A 332 15.00 13.79 -25.77
C LYS A 332 15.09 15.02 -26.64
N GLU A 333 14.20 15.12 -27.63
CA GLU A 333 14.11 16.22 -28.56
C GLU A 333 12.64 16.61 -28.82
N SER A 334 12.22 17.79 -28.34
CA SER A 334 10.83 18.22 -28.36
C SER A 334 10.26 18.36 -29.77
N ILE A 335 11.05 18.91 -30.73
CA ILE A 335 10.61 19.11 -32.12
C ILE A 335 10.32 17.75 -32.77
N ARG A 336 11.21 16.80 -32.60
CA ARG A 336 11.05 15.44 -33.15
C ARG A 336 9.90 14.71 -32.50
N ALA A 337 9.81 14.72 -31.17
CA ALA A 337 8.72 14.09 -30.44
C ALA A 337 7.36 14.66 -30.86
N THR A 338 7.25 16.00 -30.98
CA THR A 338 6.03 16.68 -31.45
C THR A 338 5.67 16.26 -32.87
N SER A 339 6.64 16.17 -33.77
CA SER A 339 6.37 15.76 -35.17
C SER A 339 5.79 14.34 -35.27
N LEU A 340 6.22 13.43 -34.39
CA LEU A 340 5.75 12.04 -34.36
C LEU A 340 4.31 11.88 -33.87
N ILE A 341 3.81 12.84 -33.08
CA ILE A 341 2.42 12.86 -32.57
C ILE A 341 1.58 14.01 -33.15
N GLN A 342 2.07 14.66 -34.20
CA GLN A 342 1.41 15.83 -34.79
C GLN A 342 -0.02 15.57 -35.23
N GLY A 343 -0.33 14.34 -35.68
CA GLY A 343 -1.70 13.96 -36.04
C GLY A 343 -2.64 13.94 -34.82
N LEU A 344 -2.17 13.53 -33.63
CA LEU A 344 -2.93 13.68 -32.38
C LEU A 344 -3.15 15.14 -32.03
N ILE A 345 -2.12 15.97 -32.15
CA ILE A 345 -2.19 17.41 -31.90
C ILE A 345 -3.21 18.05 -32.83
N ALA A 346 -3.20 17.71 -34.12
CA ALA A 346 -4.15 18.23 -35.11
C ALA A 346 -5.61 17.81 -34.81
N SER A 347 -5.81 16.62 -34.24
CA SER A 347 -7.13 16.12 -33.83
C SER A 347 -7.59 16.62 -32.45
N SER A 348 -6.72 17.29 -31.71
CA SER A 348 -6.97 17.84 -30.37
C SER A 348 -7.34 19.33 -30.43
N THR A 349 -7.92 19.86 -29.34
CA THR A 349 -8.17 21.27 -29.18
C THR A 349 -7.10 21.84 -28.22
N LYS A 350 -6.35 22.85 -28.68
CA LYS A 350 -5.42 23.58 -27.81
C LYS A 350 -6.20 24.23 -26.66
N TYR A 351 -5.86 23.90 -25.44
CA TYR A 351 -6.60 24.36 -24.25
C TYR A 351 -6.00 25.66 -23.70
N LYS A 352 -4.69 25.67 -23.46
CA LYS A 352 -3.97 26.84 -22.92
C LYS A 352 -2.46 26.64 -23.04
N ASP A 353 -1.74 27.73 -23.29
CA ASP A 353 -0.28 27.81 -23.15
C ASP A 353 0.04 28.29 -21.74
N TYR A 354 0.92 27.62 -21.03
CA TYR A 354 1.45 28.04 -19.75
C TYR A 354 2.94 28.31 -19.88
N GLN A 355 3.37 29.51 -19.44
CA GLN A 355 4.78 29.80 -19.21
C GLN A 355 5.11 29.51 -17.75
N ILE A 356 5.96 28.51 -17.51
CA ILE A 356 6.44 28.17 -16.18
C ILE A 356 7.96 28.25 -16.20
N ASN A 357 8.57 29.18 -15.45
CA ASN A 357 10.02 29.32 -15.31
C ASN A 357 10.81 29.32 -16.64
N LYS A 358 10.31 30.02 -17.66
CA LYS A 358 10.84 30.09 -19.03
C LYS A 358 10.63 28.86 -19.91
N SER A 359 9.88 27.86 -19.48
CA SER A 359 9.45 26.72 -20.29
C SER A 359 7.99 26.94 -20.74
N GLU A 360 7.69 26.67 -21.98
CA GLU A 360 6.32 26.65 -22.50
C GLU A 360 5.76 25.25 -22.34
N LEU A 361 4.67 25.10 -21.58
CA LEU A 361 3.90 23.87 -21.51
C LEU A 361 2.68 23.99 -22.43
N GLU A 362 2.66 23.21 -23.50
CA GLU A 362 1.54 23.12 -24.41
C GLU A 362 0.51 22.12 -23.88
N ILE A 363 -0.69 22.58 -23.55
CA ILE A 363 -1.78 21.75 -23.03
C ILE A 363 -2.77 21.49 -24.16
N LEU A 364 -2.95 20.20 -24.46
CA LEU A 364 -3.85 19.73 -25.49
C LEU A 364 -4.99 18.94 -24.85
N LYS A 365 -6.21 19.25 -25.26
CA LYS A 365 -7.39 18.46 -24.90
C LYS A 365 -7.71 17.53 -26.03
N SER A 366 -7.48 16.22 -25.84
CA SER A 366 -7.88 15.24 -26.86
C SER A 366 -9.42 15.14 -26.92
N LYS A 367 -9.95 15.06 -28.13
CA LYS A 367 -11.36 14.78 -28.36
C LYS A 367 -11.58 13.28 -28.20
N ASN A 368 -11.99 12.84 -26.98
CA ASN A 368 -12.48 11.48 -26.70
C ASN A 368 -11.68 10.36 -27.40
N ILE A 369 -10.40 10.23 -27.08
CA ILE A 369 -9.60 9.09 -27.47
C ILE A 369 -9.29 8.22 -26.27
#